data_64edd86dd401e44013d8b6591a25d249
#
_entry.id   64edd86dd401e44013d8b6591a25d249
#
_cell.length_a   1.000
_cell.length_b   1.000
_cell.length_c   1.000
_cell.angle_alpha   90.00
_cell.angle_beta   90.00
_cell.angle_gamma   90.00
#
_symmetry.space_group_name_H-M   'P 1'
#
loop_
_entity.id
_entity.type
_entity.pdbx_description
1 polymer ?
#
loop_
_entity_poly.entity_id
_entity_poly.type
_entity_poly.pdbx_seq_one_letter_code
_entity_poly.pdbx_strand_id
1 'polypeptide(L)'
;QAETATEEHRAELEERIRRGEVGSVLMSVGATAGNTPQGEIGVDYYNHLQRIAVEESPQGIPLLFGRDVIHGHRTVYPIPLAMAAAFDPAAVRDCYREIAGEAANDSVHWSFAPMLDLSRDPRWGRIIEGGGEDPYVGAQMARAVVEGFRGDGTDRAGSVLACAKHFVGYGAAEGGRDYTHAEISDYALYNFYFPAFRAAIRAGAKTVMSAFNDINGEPVSASETCLTGHLRGHLGFDGMVVSDYGAVHQLIRNGVAEDDRAAAALALNAGIDMDMVDFCYLDEGEAAVREGRISMETVDRAVRRVLRVKAAKGLFAHPYCERRPVDYAAHRMSARRMAEKSAVLLKNSGRLLPLRKDAKILLIGRGAEARAELHGSWALDGDASATPDFCLAMQEKLSGGGFLRYDRDCESTLTGADAVVFALCEDPYSTGENACISDITISDYERSILRRAKALGKPLVGVFFYGRPIAMQGIAEWFDAILYAWHGGCEVAHAAADILFGDVNPSGRTPVTFPRLATHLPLY
;
A
#
# COMPACT_ATOMS: atom_id res chain seq x y z
N GLN A 1 -11.18 17.48 -5.00
CA GLN A 1 -11.00 16.91 -3.67
C GLN A 1 -10.13 17.80 -2.81
N ALA A 2 -10.54 18.13 -1.58
CA ALA A 2 -9.75 18.85 -0.59
C ALA A 2 -9.07 17.87 0.37
N GLU A 3 -8.02 18.32 1.08
CA GLU A 3 -7.45 17.59 2.22
C GLU A 3 -8.16 17.90 3.53
N THR A 4 -8.01 17.01 4.52
CA THR A 4 -8.37 17.33 5.91
C THR A 4 -7.48 18.49 6.40
N ALA A 5 -8.10 19.57 6.81
CA ALA A 5 -7.37 20.75 7.25
C ALA A 5 -6.73 20.54 8.63
N THR A 6 -5.57 21.15 8.84
CA THR A 6 -5.02 21.35 10.18
C THR A 6 -5.99 22.18 11.03
N GLU A 7 -5.84 22.18 12.34
CA GLU A 7 -6.74 22.91 13.24
C GLU A 7 -6.88 24.39 12.87
N GLU A 8 -5.80 25.02 12.42
CA GLU A 8 -5.77 26.43 11.97
C GLU A 8 -6.60 26.69 10.70
N HIS A 9 -6.75 25.70 9.81
CA HIS A 9 -7.43 25.84 8.52
C HIS A 9 -8.81 25.17 8.48
N ARG A 10 -9.28 24.59 9.59
CA ARG A 10 -10.60 23.92 9.65
C ARG A 10 -11.74 24.83 9.24
N ALA A 11 -11.73 26.06 9.74
CA ALA A 11 -12.77 27.05 9.42
C ALA A 11 -12.84 27.38 7.93
N GLU A 12 -11.69 27.42 7.24
CA GLU A 12 -11.63 27.63 5.79
C GLU A 12 -12.21 26.44 5.03
N LEU A 13 -11.85 25.23 5.40
CA LEU A 13 -12.40 24.01 4.79
C LEU A 13 -13.92 23.94 4.98
N GLU A 14 -14.42 24.19 6.19
CA GLU A 14 -15.86 24.22 6.48
C GLU A 14 -16.60 25.26 5.65
N GLU A 15 -16.02 26.47 5.47
CA GLU A 15 -16.61 27.51 4.64
C GLU A 15 -16.63 27.13 3.16
N ARG A 16 -15.58 26.51 2.63
CA ARG A 16 -15.56 25.97 1.27
C ARG A 16 -16.62 24.87 1.06
N ILE A 17 -16.80 23.99 2.05
CA ILE A 17 -17.85 22.97 2.01
C ILE A 17 -19.24 23.63 2.01
N ARG A 18 -19.44 24.66 2.86
CA ARG A 18 -20.70 25.41 2.97
C ARG A 18 -21.07 26.09 1.65
N ARG A 19 -20.06 26.58 0.90
CA ARG A 19 -20.29 27.13 -0.45
C ARG A 19 -20.50 26.10 -1.53
N GLY A 20 -20.34 24.79 -1.22
CA GLY A 20 -20.49 23.71 -2.19
C GLY A 20 -19.27 23.51 -3.11
N GLU A 21 -18.11 24.04 -2.75
CA GLU A 21 -16.87 23.97 -3.52
C GLU A 21 -16.11 22.64 -3.37
N VAL A 22 -16.47 21.82 -2.37
CA VAL A 22 -15.78 20.57 -2.04
C VAL A 22 -16.70 19.38 -2.23
N GLY A 23 -16.33 18.47 -3.11
CA GLY A 23 -17.10 17.23 -3.36
C GLY A 23 -16.57 16.01 -2.62
N SER A 24 -15.31 16.03 -2.20
CA SER A 24 -14.62 14.93 -1.52
C SER A 24 -13.53 15.48 -0.61
N VAL A 25 -13.22 14.75 0.47
CA VAL A 25 -12.11 15.10 1.38
C VAL A 25 -11.16 13.92 1.46
N LEU A 26 -9.87 14.18 1.22
CA LEU A 26 -8.77 13.27 1.51
C LEU A 26 -8.52 13.32 3.01
N MET A 27 -8.67 12.17 3.68
CA MET A 27 -8.49 12.02 5.12
C MET A 27 -7.00 11.86 5.46
N SER A 28 -6.22 12.88 5.10
CA SER A 28 -4.79 13.00 5.37
C SER A 28 -4.45 14.47 5.58
N VAL A 29 -3.39 14.75 6.30
CA VAL A 29 -2.82 16.09 6.50
C VAL A 29 -1.47 16.11 5.81
N GLY A 30 -1.44 16.61 4.58
CA GLY A 30 -0.24 16.66 3.74
C GLY A 30 0.10 15.32 3.06
N ALA A 31 1.03 15.37 2.12
CA ALA A 31 1.47 14.26 1.28
C ALA A 31 2.45 13.32 2.01
N THR A 32 2.16 12.88 3.22
CA THR A 32 3.07 12.03 4.02
C THR A 32 2.80 10.54 3.84
N ALA A 33 2.39 10.13 2.66
CA ALA A 33 2.24 8.72 2.30
C ALA A 33 1.47 7.87 3.35
N GLY A 34 0.48 8.46 4.02
CA GLY A 34 -0.40 7.75 4.94
C GLY A 34 0.25 7.14 6.19
N ASN A 35 1.51 7.49 6.49
CA ASN A 35 2.20 6.99 7.68
C ASN A 35 1.95 7.82 8.94
N THR A 36 1.22 8.94 8.81
CA THR A 36 0.88 9.79 9.94
C THR A 36 -0.51 9.41 10.43
N PRO A 37 -0.65 8.92 11.67
CA PRO A 37 -1.95 8.72 12.29
C PRO A 37 -2.75 10.01 12.26
N GLN A 38 -4.05 9.91 12.00
CA GLN A 38 -4.92 11.10 12.01
C GLN A 38 -5.16 11.65 13.41
N GLY A 39 -4.59 10.99 14.43
CA GLY A 39 -4.64 11.41 15.81
C GLY A 39 -6.07 11.50 16.32
N GLU A 40 -6.42 12.67 16.83
CA GLU A 40 -7.73 12.95 17.46
C GLU A 40 -8.86 13.29 16.47
N ILE A 41 -8.59 13.31 15.16
CA ILE A 41 -9.62 13.60 14.15
C ILE A 41 -10.53 12.37 14.03
N GLY A 42 -11.63 12.40 14.77
CA GLY A 42 -12.56 11.29 14.88
C GLY A 42 -13.78 11.40 13.97
N VAL A 43 -14.65 10.39 14.03
CA VAL A 43 -15.92 10.29 13.32
C VAL A 43 -16.81 11.52 13.52
N ASP A 44 -16.80 12.13 14.73
CA ASP A 44 -17.63 13.30 15.02
C ASP A 44 -17.26 14.49 14.14
N TYR A 45 -15.97 14.70 13.86
CA TYR A 45 -15.52 15.77 12.96
C TYR A 45 -15.95 15.50 11.52
N TYR A 46 -15.77 14.28 11.01
CA TYR A 46 -16.22 13.94 9.66
C TYR A 46 -17.74 13.98 9.52
N ASN A 47 -18.50 13.58 10.52
CA ASN A 47 -19.94 13.76 10.57
C ASN A 47 -20.34 15.25 10.62
N HIS A 48 -19.55 16.10 11.27
CA HIS A 48 -19.76 17.55 11.26
C HIS A 48 -19.55 18.11 9.84
N LEU A 49 -18.46 17.77 9.15
CA LEU A 49 -18.24 18.18 7.76
C LEU A 49 -19.37 17.70 6.84
N GLN A 50 -19.83 16.47 7.06
CA GLN A 50 -20.91 15.90 6.29
C GLN A 50 -22.24 16.65 6.51
N ARG A 51 -22.51 17.10 7.74
CA ARG A 51 -23.69 17.90 8.05
C ARG A 51 -23.65 19.25 7.33
N ILE A 52 -22.51 19.93 7.32
CA ILE A 52 -22.35 21.17 6.54
C ILE A 52 -22.66 20.94 5.07
N ALA A 53 -22.12 19.85 4.49
CA ALA A 53 -22.33 19.55 3.07
C ALA A 53 -23.80 19.25 2.74
N VAL A 54 -24.51 18.50 3.61
CA VAL A 54 -25.88 18.04 3.35
C VAL A 54 -26.92 19.08 3.73
N GLU A 55 -26.72 19.81 4.84
CA GLU A 55 -27.74 20.68 5.44
C GLU A 55 -27.50 22.17 5.19
N GLU A 56 -26.24 22.58 4.96
CA GLU A 56 -25.89 23.99 4.84
C GLU A 56 -25.41 24.39 3.44
N SER A 57 -24.97 23.44 2.59
CA SER A 57 -24.55 23.77 1.23
C SER A 57 -25.73 23.90 0.27
N PRO A 58 -25.59 24.73 -0.83
CA PRO A 58 -26.70 24.98 -1.75
C PRO A 58 -27.24 23.70 -2.45
N GLN A 59 -26.41 22.70 -2.67
CA GLN A 59 -26.76 21.48 -3.40
C GLN A 59 -27.18 20.32 -2.50
N GLY A 60 -26.84 20.36 -1.21
CA GLY A 60 -27.12 19.28 -0.27
C GLY A 60 -26.47 17.94 -0.65
N ILE A 61 -25.32 17.98 -1.35
CA ILE A 61 -24.65 16.78 -1.85
C ILE A 61 -23.63 16.30 -0.80
N PRO A 62 -23.75 15.02 -0.32
CA PRO A 62 -22.84 14.49 0.69
C PRO A 62 -21.39 14.41 0.17
N LEU A 63 -20.42 14.58 1.09
CA LEU A 63 -19.00 14.41 0.83
C LEU A 63 -18.63 12.93 0.66
N LEU A 64 -17.61 12.68 -0.14
CA LEU A 64 -16.93 11.39 -0.24
C LEU A 64 -15.61 11.47 0.52
N PHE A 65 -15.45 10.72 1.61
CA PHE A 65 -14.23 10.67 2.41
C PHE A 65 -13.31 9.56 1.91
N GLY A 66 -12.10 9.93 1.47
CA GLY A 66 -11.09 9.02 0.92
C GLY A 66 -9.85 8.92 1.78
N ARG A 67 -9.23 7.73 1.86
CA ARG A 67 -7.97 7.49 2.56
C ARG A 67 -7.18 6.36 1.90
N ASP A 68 -5.85 6.37 2.03
CA ASP A 68 -4.95 5.33 1.49
C ASP A 68 -4.89 4.10 2.41
N VAL A 69 -5.99 3.38 2.50
CA VAL A 69 -6.06 2.14 3.29
C VAL A 69 -5.48 1.00 2.46
N ILE A 70 -4.15 0.91 2.42
CA ILE A 70 -3.42 0.00 1.53
C ILE A 70 -3.39 -1.43 2.07
N HIS A 71 -2.98 -1.63 3.35
CA HIS A 71 -2.91 -2.96 3.96
C HIS A 71 -3.29 -2.99 5.45
N GLY A 72 -4.10 -2.06 5.86
CA GLY A 72 -4.65 -1.96 7.22
C GLY A 72 -5.14 -0.56 7.52
N HIS A 73 -5.90 -0.43 8.59
CA HIS A 73 -6.36 0.86 9.10
C HIS A 73 -5.86 1.06 10.53
N ARG A 74 -6.38 0.32 11.51
CA ARG A 74 -5.86 0.21 12.88
C ARG A 74 -5.09 -1.08 13.09
N THR A 75 -5.63 -2.19 12.59
CA THR A 75 -4.88 -3.45 12.50
C THR A 75 -4.05 -3.42 11.22
N VAL A 76 -2.73 -3.51 11.36
CA VAL A 76 -1.80 -3.52 10.23
C VAL A 76 -1.55 -4.96 9.80
N TYR A 77 -1.98 -5.28 8.60
CA TYR A 77 -1.73 -6.57 7.94
C TYR A 77 -0.38 -6.55 7.21
N PRO A 78 0.11 -7.70 6.71
CA PRO A 78 1.27 -7.70 5.83
C PRO A 78 1.11 -6.77 4.63
N ILE A 79 2.20 -6.18 4.17
CA ILE A 79 2.19 -5.37 2.94
C ILE A 79 1.63 -6.17 1.76
N PRO A 80 1.03 -5.53 0.73
CA PRO A 80 0.42 -6.24 -0.39
C PRO A 80 1.35 -7.23 -1.10
N LEU A 81 2.64 -6.89 -1.25
CA LEU A 81 3.63 -7.79 -1.82
C LEU A 81 3.79 -9.08 -0.97
N ALA A 82 3.77 -8.95 0.34
CA ALA A 82 3.79 -10.11 1.25
C ALA A 82 2.49 -10.92 1.16
N MET A 83 1.32 -10.26 1.09
CA MET A 83 0.06 -10.96 0.90
C MET A 83 0.04 -11.74 -0.43
N ALA A 84 0.65 -11.19 -1.49
CA ALA A 84 0.81 -11.89 -2.77
C ALA A 84 1.66 -13.15 -2.63
N ALA A 85 2.68 -13.14 -1.75
CA ALA A 85 3.51 -14.31 -1.45
C ALA A 85 2.73 -15.49 -0.86
N ALA A 86 1.58 -15.26 -0.26
CA ALA A 86 0.72 -16.33 0.23
C ALA A 86 0.07 -17.15 -0.89
N PHE A 87 -0.06 -16.61 -2.11
CA PHE A 87 -0.78 -17.21 -3.25
C PHE A 87 -2.19 -17.70 -2.87
N ASP A 88 -2.83 -17.02 -1.94
CA ASP A 88 -4.17 -17.32 -1.41
C ASP A 88 -5.11 -16.11 -1.52
N PRO A 89 -5.69 -15.86 -2.70
CA PRO A 89 -6.58 -14.72 -2.92
C PRO A 89 -7.82 -14.72 -2.00
N ALA A 90 -8.25 -15.91 -1.55
CA ALA A 90 -9.40 -15.99 -0.64
C ALA A 90 -9.05 -15.42 0.74
N ALA A 91 -7.89 -15.80 1.30
CA ALA A 91 -7.41 -15.24 2.55
C ALA A 91 -7.15 -13.73 2.44
N VAL A 92 -6.61 -13.25 1.31
CA VAL A 92 -6.43 -11.82 1.04
C VAL A 92 -7.77 -11.09 1.05
N ARG A 93 -8.77 -11.60 0.32
CA ARG A 93 -10.13 -11.03 0.31
C ARG A 93 -10.70 -10.91 1.72
N ASP A 94 -10.55 -11.95 2.54
CA ASP A 94 -11.10 -11.97 3.89
C ASP A 94 -10.40 -10.94 4.80
N CYS A 95 -9.06 -10.77 4.68
CA CYS A 95 -8.35 -9.68 5.36
C CYS A 95 -8.85 -8.31 4.92
N TYR A 96 -9.03 -8.07 3.62
CA TYR A 96 -9.54 -6.78 3.16
C TYR A 96 -11.00 -6.50 3.55
N ARG A 97 -11.80 -7.54 3.83
CA ARG A 97 -13.12 -7.36 4.43
C ARG A 97 -13.04 -6.84 5.87
N GLU A 98 -12.09 -7.35 6.66
CA GLU A 98 -11.82 -6.88 8.02
C GLU A 98 -11.27 -5.45 8.00
N ILE A 99 -10.31 -5.16 7.12
CA ILE A 99 -9.75 -3.81 6.90
C ILE A 99 -10.85 -2.80 6.52
N ALA A 100 -11.75 -3.18 5.60
CA ALA A 100 -12.87 -2.34 5.20
C ALA A 100 -13.80 -2.03 6.38
N GLY A 101 -14.07 -3.01 7.22
CA GLY A 101 -14.88 -2.84 8.42
C GLY A 101 -14.29 -1.82 9.40
N GLU A 102 -12.99 -1.88 9.64
CA GLU A 102 -12.29 -0.90 10.48
C GLU A 102 -12.32 0.51 9.86
N ALA A 103 -11.99 0.63 8.58
CA ALA A 103 -11.91 1.90 7.87
C ALA A 103 -13.28 2.58 7.78
N ALA A 104 -14.32 1.83 7.39
CA ALA A 104 -15.69 2.35 7.32
C ALA A 104 -16.20 2.80 8.69
N ASN A 105 -15.76 2.16 9.76
CA ASN A 105 -16.11 2.52 11.14
C ASN A 105 -15.48 3.85 11.60
N ASP A 106 -14.48 4.33 10.88
CA ASP A 106 -13.84 5.63 11.09
C ASP A 106 -14.15 6.62 9.93
N SER A 107 -15.32 6.49 9.31
CA SER A 107 -15.85 7.37 8.23
C SER A 107 -15.17 7.24 6.87
N VAL A 108 -14.31 6.27 6.63
CA VAL A 108 -13.72 6.07 5.30
C VAL A 108 -14.77 5.48 4.37
N HIS A 109 -15.12 6.22 3.32
CA HIS A 109 -16.04 5.76 2.28
C HIS A 109 -15.32 5.11 1.11
N TRP A 110 -14.07 5.51 0.88
CA TRP A 110 -13.31 5.28 -0.33
C TRP A 110 -11.83 5.07 0.00
N SER A 111 -11.26 3.95 -0.41
CA SER A 111 -9.83 3.67 -0.26
C SER A 111 -9.10 3.80 -1.60
N PHE A 112 -7.92 4.43 -1.59
CA PHE A 112 -7.02 4.49 -2.74
C PHE A 112 -6.19 3.20 -2.84
N ALA A 113 -6.90 2.08 -2.90
CA ALA A 113 -6.39 0.72 -3.08
C ALA A 113 -7.41 -0.13 -3.87
N PRO A 114 -6.95 -1.18 -4.57
CA PRO A 114 -5.62 -1.74 -4.64
C PRO A 114 -4.65 -0.96 -5.56
N MET A 115 -3.36 -1.01 -5.21
CA MET A 115 -2.29 -0.62 -6.12
C MET A 115 -1.99 -1.80 -7.05
N LEU A 116 -2.11 -1.55 -8.36
CA LEU A 116 -2.09 -2.59 -9.40
C LEU A 116 -0.89 -2.47 -10.34
N ASP A 117 0.07 -1.65 -9.97
CA ASP A 117 1.28 -1.47 -10.74
C ASP A 117 2.12 -2.73 -10.72
N LEU A 118 2.27 -3.34 -11.88
CA LEU A 118 3.16 -4.49 -12.05
C LEU A 118 4.60 -4.01 -11.88
N SER A 119 5.30 -4.54 -10.89
CA SER A 119 6.64 -4.10 -10.53
C SER A 119 7.64 -5.22 -10.62
N ARG A 120 8.78 -4.94 -11.28
CA ARG A 120 9.91 -5.86 -11.48
C ARG A 120 11.22 -5.34 -10.91
N ASP A 121 11.26 -4.05 -10.57
CA ASP A 121 12.47 -3.41 -10.09
C ASP A 121 12.41 -3.19 -8.58
N PRO A 122 13.16 -3.98 -7.79
CA PRO A 122 13.16 -3.86 -6.33
C PRO A 122 13.81 -2.57 -5.80
N ARG A 123 14.40 -1.74 -6.66
CA ARG A 123 14.91 -0.43 -6.28
C ARG A 123 13.78 0.57 -6.04
N TRP A 124 12.61 0.36 -6.67
CA TRP A 124 11.44 1.20 -6.48
C TRP A 124 10.81 0.99 -5.11
N GLY A 125 10.63 2.09 -4.35
CA GLY A 125 10.10 2.02 -2.98
C GLY A 125 8.66 1.51 -2.91
N ARG A 126 7.85 1.82 -3.90
CA ARG A 126 6.42 1.42 -3.97
C ARG A 126 6.20 -0.03 -4.41
N ILE A 127 7.25 -0.80 -4.70
CA ILE A 127 7.11 -2.24 -4.99
C ILE A 127 6.34 -2.98 -3.91
N ILE A 128 6.40 -2.49 -2.66
CA ILE A 128 5.71 -3.08 -1.51
C ILE A 128 4.19 -3.03 -1.59
N GLU A 129 3.64 -2.10 -2.37
CA GLU A 129 2.20 -1.82 -2.44
C GLU A 129 1.45 -2.72 -3.42
N GLY A 130 2.15 -3.40 -4.32
CA GLY A 130 1.56 -4.17 -5.42
C GLY A 130 1.60 -5.68 -5.25
N GLY A 131 1.05 -6.40 -6.24
CA GLY A 131 0.98 -7.86 -6.30
C GLY A 131 2.22 -8.56 -6.86
N GLY A 132 3.33 -7.83 -7.08
CA GLY A 132 4.56 -8.39 -7.63
C GLY A 132 4.69 -8.27 -9.15
N GLU A 133 5.41 -9.21 -9.77
CA GLU A 133 5.82 -9.15 -11.18
C GLU A 133 4.94 -9.94 -12.15
N ASP A 134 4.08 -10.81 -11.64
CA ASP A 134 3.24 -11.69 -12.43
C ASP A 134 1.86 -11.08 -12.69
N PRO A 135 1.46 -10.82 -13.96
CA PRO A 135 0.18 -10.18 -14.26
C PRO A 135 -1.04 -11.01 -13.86
N TYR A 136 -0.91 -12.34 -13.79
CA TYR A 136 -2.00 -13.20 -13.33
C TYR A 136 -2.17 -13.10 -11.81
N VAL A 137 -1.08 -13.17 -11.04
CA VAL A 137 -1.11 -12.98 -9.58
C VAL A 137 -1.64 -11.59 -9.26
N GLY A 138 -1.15 -10.55 -9.94
CA GLY A 138 -1.66 -9.18 -9.81
C GLY A 138 -3.17 -9.08 -10.08
N ALA A 139 -3.68 -9.79 -11.08
CA ALA A 139 -5.12 -9.83 -11.38
C ALA A 139 -5.93 -10.55 -10.29
N GLN A 140 -5.41 -11.64 -9.70
CA GLN A 140 -6.07 -12.32 -8.58
C GLN A 140 -6.09 -11.46 -7.31
N MET A 141 -4.98 -10.76 -7.02
CA MET A 141 -4.89 -9.81 -5.92
C MET A 141 -5.87 -8.65 -6.12
N ALA A 142 -5.89 -8.04 -7.31
CA ALA A 142 -6.83 -6.97 -7.66
C ALA A 142 -8.29 -7.35 -7.37
N ARG A 143 -8.68 -8.53 -7.82
CA ARG A 143 -10.02 -9.07 -7.58
C ARG A 143 -10.29 -9.25 -6.09
N ALA A 144 -9.36 -9.91 -5.36
CA ALA A 144 -9.51 -10.21 -3.94
C ALA A 144 -9.69 -8.94 -3.10
N VAL A 145 -8.87 -7.91 -3.36
CA VAL A 145 -8.96 -6.62 -2.64
C VAL A 145 -10.27 -5.92 -2.92
N VAL A 146 -10.68 -5.80 -4.20
CA VAL A 146 -11.96 -5.14 -4.56
C VAL A 146 -13.16 -5.87 -3.96
N GLU A 147 -13.17 -7.21 -4.02
CA GLU A 147 -14.25 -8.01 -3.42
C GLU A 147 -14.25 -7.89 -1.89
N GLY A 148 -13.08 -7.85 -1.25
CA GLY A 148 -12.93 -7.65 0.19
C GLY A 148 -13.49 -6.29 0.62
N PHE A 149 -13.04 -5.21 0.02
CA PHE A 149 -13.54 -3.86 0.30
C PHE A 149 -15.05 -3.69 0.08
N ARG A 150 -15.56 -4.29 -1.00
CA ARG A 150 -16.98 -4.26 -1.30
C ARG A 150 -17.84 -5.02 -0.27
N GLY A 151 -17.29 -6.08 0.32
CA GLY A 151 -18.04 -6.94 1.23
C GLY A 151 -19.33 -7.47 0.60
N ASP A 152 -20.44 -7.31 1.31
CA ASP A 152 -21.78 -7.77 0.87
C ASP A 152 -22.51 -6.77 -0.05
N GLY A 153 -21.89 -5.61 -0.33
CA GLY A 153 -22.42 -4.56 -1.21
C GLY A 153 -21.73 -3.22 -0.95
N THR A 154 -21.56 -2.41 -1.98
CA THR A 154 -20.87 -1.10 -1.88
C THR A 154 -21.59 -0.09 -0.99
N ASP A 155 -22.91 -0.21 -0.88
CA ASP A 155 -23.81 0.62 -0.07
C ASP A 155 -23.94 0.14 1.39
N ARG A 156 -23.33 -0.98 1.73
CA ARG A 156 -23.43 -1.56 3.08
C ARG A 156 -22.50 -0.86 4.05
N ALA A 157 -22.96 -0.76 5.28
CA ALA A 157 -22.09 -0.36 6.38
C ALA A 157 -20.97 -1.40 6.57
N GLY A 158 -19.73 -0.92 6.75
CA GLY A 158 -18.54 -1.77 6.80
C GLY A 158 -17.92 -2.09 5.44
N SER A 159 -18.51 -1.60 4.33
CA SER A 159 -17.88 -1.61 3.02
C SER A 159 -17.10 -0.32 2.75
N VAL A 160 -16.12 -0.38 1.86
CA VAL A 160 -15.36 0.76 1.34
C VAL A 160 -15.30 0.63 -0.18
N LEU A 161 -15.39 1.76 -0.89
CA LEU A 161 -15.17 1.78 -2.32
C LEU A 161 -13.68 1.58 -2.62
N ALA A 162 -13.36 0.68 -3.54
CA ALA A 162 -12.01 0.49 -4.03
C ALA A 162 -11.67 1.50 -5.13
N CYS A 163 -10.41 1.96 -5.13
CA CYS A 163 -9.81 2.75 -6.20
C CYS A 163 -8.61 1.99 -6.79
N ALA A 164 -8.75 1.49 -7.99
CA ALA A 164 -7.65 0.82 -8.67
C ALA A 164 -6.59 1.85 -9.10
N LYS A 165 -5.36 1.70 -8.63
CA LYS A 165 -4.28 2.65 -8.88
C LYS A 165 -2.97 1.96 -9.26
N HIS A 166 -2.07 2.61 -9.97
CA HIS A 166 -2.21 3.87 -10.69
C HIS A 166 -2.34 3.55 -12.18
N PHE A 167 -3.39 3.98 -12.82
CA PHE A 167 -3.60 3.72 -14.23
C PHE A 167 -2.80 4.72 -15.07
N VAL A 168 -1.71 4.36 -15.79
CA VAL A 168 -1.17 3.01 -15.96
C VAL A 168 0.35 3.05 -16.14
N GLY A 169 0.99 1.92 -15.82
CA GLY A 169 2.42 1.74 -16.14
C GLY A 169 3.40 2.32 -15.12
N TYR A 170 2.94 2.80 -13.99
CA TYR A 170 3.79 3.48 -12.99
C TYR A 170 4.87 2.56 -12.39
N GLY A 171 4.60 1.24 -12.27
CA GLY A 171 5.59 0.26 -11.82
C GLY A 171 6.71 -0.04 -12.83
N ALA A 172 6.62 0.50 -14.05
CA ALA A 172 7.68 0.45 -15.05
C ALA A 172 8.65 1.63 -14.98
N ALA A 173 8.62 2.40 -13.90
CA ALA A 173 9.47 3.56 -13.69
C ALA A 173 10.93 3.24 -13.94
N GLU A 174 11.58 4.03 -14.78
CA GLU A 174 12.93 3.77 -15.25
C GLU A 174 13.96 3.79 -14.12
N GLY A 175 14.71 2.69 -13.99
CA GLY A 175 15.72 2.52 -12.94
C GLY A 175 15.14 2.42 -11.53
N GLY A 176 13.84 2.12 -11.38
CA GLY A 176 13.15 2.07 -10.09
C GLY A 176 13.01 3.43 -9.42
N ARG A 177 13.17 4.53 -10.17
CA ARG A 177 13.05 5.90 -9.64
C ARG A 177 11.60 6.32 -9.64
N ASP A 178 11.12 6.72 -8.49
CA ASP A 178 9.75 7.18 -8.36
C ASP A 178 9.49 8.43 -9.20
N TYR A 179 8.27 8.60 -9.70
CA TYR A 179 7.80 9.72 -10.56
C TYR A 179 8.49 9.86 -11.92
N THR A 180 9.27 8.86 -12.38
CA THR A 180 9.90 8.93 -13.70
C THR A 180 8.99 8.40 -14.81
N HIS A 181 9.39 8.66 -16.06
CA HIS A 181 8.70 8.15 -17.24
C HIS A 181 8.83 6.64 -17.40
N ALA A 182 7.97 6.07 -18.25
CA ALA A 182 7.96 4.66 -18.59
C ALA A 182 7.87 4.47 -20.11
N GLU A 183 8.80 3.69 -20.67
CA GLU A 183 8.76 3.23 -22.05
C GLU A 183 8.05 1.88 -22.10
N ILE A 184 6.83 1.87 -22.60
CA ILE A 184 5.98 0.67 -22.61
C ILE A 184 5.38 0.48 -23.98
N SER A 185 5.67 -0.67 -24.62
CA SER A 185 5.03 -1.04 -25.87
C SER A 185 3.56 -1.42 -25.69
N ASP A 186 2.75 -1.27 -26.72
CA ASP A 186 1.35 -1.72 -26.72
C ASP A 186 1.22 -3.18 -26.32
N TYR A 187 2.12 -4.04 -26.82
CA TYR A 187 2.15 -5.44 -26.42
C TYR A 187 2.26 -5.61 -24.90
N ALA A 188 3.15 -4.85 -24.27
CA ALA A 188 3.35 -4.91 -22.83
C ALA A 188 2.14 -4.33 -22.07
N LEU A 189 1.57 -3.21 -22.51
CA LEU A 189 0.36 -2.63 -21.91
C LEU A 189 -0.78 -3.66 -21.87
N TYR A 190 -1.08 -4.29 -23.02
CA TYR A 190 -2.22 -5.21 -23.12
C TYR A 190 -2.01 -6.54 -22.40
N ASN A 191 -0.77 -7.05 -22.33
CA ASN A 191 -0.50 -8.39 -21.80
C ASN A 191 -0.01 -8.38 -20.33
N PHE A 192 0.61 -7.29 -19.86
CA PHE A 192 1.19 -7.24 -18.53
C PHE A 192 0.51 -6.20 -17.62
N TYR A 193 0.23 -4.98 -18.10
CA TYR A 193 -0.26 -3.91 -17.24
C TYR A 193 -1.79 -3.85 -17.14
N PHE A 194 -2.54 -4.11 -18.21
CA PHE A 194 -4.00 -4.08 -18.17
C PHE A 194 -4.68 -5.26 -17.46
N PRO A 195 -4.11 -6.48 -17.34
CA PRO A 195 -4.81 -7.60 -16.73
C PRO A 195 -5.31 -7.35 -15.32
N ALA A 196 -4.52 -6.70 -14.45
CA ALA A 196 -4.90 -6.39 -13.08
C ALA A 196 -6.04 -5.35 -13.03
N PHE A 197 -5.98 -4.28 -13.84
CA PHE A 197 -7.06 -3.30 -13.94
C PHE A 197 -8.35 -3.90 -14.49
N ARG A 198 -8.25 -4.75 -15.50
CA ARG A 198 -9.41 -5.49 -16.03
C ARG A 198 -10.07 -6.35 -14.94
N ALA A 199 -9.27 -7.01 -14.11
CA ALA A 199 -9.77 -7.82 -13.00
C ALA A 199 -10.45 -6.96 -11.93
N ALA A 200 -9.87 -5.82 -11.55
CA ALA A 200 -10.47 -4.87 -10.61
C ALA A 200 -11.81 -4.32 -11.11
N ILE A 201 -11.88 -3.90 -12.38
CA ILE A 201 -13.10 -3.39 -13.01
C ILE A 201 -14.20 -4.47 -13.00
N ARG A 202 -13.86 -5.70 -13.41
CA ARG A 202 -14.80 -6.83 -13.39
C ARG A 202 -15.25 -7.22 -11.98
N ALA A 203 -14.40 -7.05 -10.97
CA ALA A 203 -14.74 -7.26 -9.57
C ALA A 203 -15.64 -6.15 -9.00
N GLY A 204 -15.80 -5.03 -9.72
CA GLY A 204 -16.74 -3.97 -9.38
C GLY A 204 -16.08 -2.70 -8.81
N ALA A 205 -14.79 -2.48 -9.04
CA ALA A 205 -14.14 -1.21 -8.73
C ALA A 205 -14.91 -0.04 -9.37
N LYS A 206 -15.25 0.96 -8.57
CA LYS A 206 -16.04 2.13 -9.01
C LYS A 206 -15.18 3.33 -9.35
N THR A 207 -13.92 3.30 -8.94
CA THR A 207 -12.99 4.39 -9.16
C THR A 207 -11.63 3.87 -9.63
N VAL A 208 -10.94 4.71 -10.40
CA VAL A 208 -9.56 4.50 -10.87
C VAL A 208 -8.80 5.79 -10.64
N MET A 209 -7.54 5.70 -10.22
CA MET A 209 -6.63 6.84 -10.09
C MET A 209 -5.66 6.84 -11.26
N SER A 210 -5.48 8.00 -11.92
CA SER A 210 -4.47 8.16 -12.97
C SER A 210 -3.07 8.13 -12.39
N ALA A 211 -2.10 7.64 -13.16
CA ALA A 211 -0.71 7.57 -12.73
C ALA A 211 0.03 8.91 -12.90
N PHE A 212 1.10 9.11 -12.10
CA PHE A 212 1.97 10.27 -12.18
C PHE A 212 2.87 10.31 -13.41
N ASN A 213 3.26 9.13 -13.90
CA ASN A 213 4.21 8.99 -14.98
C ASN A 213 3.61 9.37 -16.34
N ASP A 214 4.48 9.61 -17.28
CA ASP A 214 4.16 9.55 -18.70
C ASP A 214 4.42 8.14 -19.27
N ILE A 215 3.75 7.82 -20.35
CA ILE A 215 4.04 6.65 -21.18
C ILE A 215 4.53 7.15 -22.53
N ASN A 216 5.74 6.74 -22.90
CA ASN A 216 6.33 7.10 -24.20
C ASN A 216 6.31 8.62 -24.46
N GLY A 217 6.49 9.42 -23.41
CA GLY A 217 6.52 10.89 -23.46
C GLY A 217 5.16 11.58 -23.35
N GLU A 218 4.05 10.87 -23.20
CA GLU A 218 2.71 11.45 -22.99
C GLU A 218 2.29 11.27 -21.52
N PRO A 219 2.14 12.36 -20.72
CA PRO A 219 1.67 12.25 -19.34
C PRO A 219 0.30 11.59 -19.26
N VAL A 220 0.17 10.53 -18.44
CA VAL A 220 -1.07 9.75 -18.36
C VAL A 220 -2.26 10.64 -17.96
N SER A 221 -2.06 11.59 -17.05
CA SER A 221 -3.11 12.51 -16.60
C SER A 221 -3.61 13.48 -17.68
N ALA A 222 -2.90 13.61 -18.83
CA ALA A 222 -3.33 14.37 -19.99
C ALA A 222 -3.64 13.49 -21.21
N SER A 223 -3.52 12.17 -21.09
CA SER A 223 -3.64 11.25 -22.21
C SER A 223 -5.07 10.78 -22.44
N GLU A 224 -5.70 11.30 -23.50
CA GLU A 224 -6.99 10.78 -23.97
C GLU A 224 -6.86 9.33 -24.44
N THR A 225 -5.73 8.96 -25.03
CA THR A 225 -5.43 7.59 -25.42
C THR A 225 -5.50 6.64 -24.24
N CYS A 226 -4.85 6.97 -23.11
CA CYS A 226 -4.85 6.13 -21.92
C CYS A 226 -6.22 6.13 -21.23
N LEU A 227 -6.76 7.30 -20.88
CA LEU A 227 -7.92 7.40 -19.99
C LEU A 227 -9.25 7.16 -20.72
N THR A 228 -9.40 7.68 -21.93
CA THR A 228 -10.61 7.50 -22.72
C THR A 228 -10.49 6.27 -23.64
N GLY A 229 -9.42 6.15 -24.40
CA GLY A 229 -9.23 5.06 -25.34
C GLY A 229 -9.05 3.70 -24.65
N HIS A 230 -8.03 3.56 -23.82
CA HIS A 230 -7.73 2.27 -23.18
C HIS A 230 -8.63 1.97 -21.99
N LEU A 231 -8.70 2.88 -21.00
CA LEU A 231 -9.46 2.61 -19.78
C LEU A 231 -10.96 2.48 -20.05
N ARG A 232 -11.56 3.46 -20.74
CA ARG A 232 -13.01 3.45 -20.99
C ARG A 232 -13.38 2.64 -22.21
N GLY A 233 -12.67 2.83 -23.33
CA GLY A 233 -12.98 2.14 -24.59
C GLY A 233 -12.63 0.64 -24.55
N HIS A 234 -11.38 0.29 -24.23
CA HIS A 234 -10.92 -1.10 -24.28
C HIS A 234 -11.26 -1.90 -23.02
N LEU A 235 -11.05 -1.34 -21.81
CA LEU A 235 -11.34 -2.05 -20.57
C LEU A 235 -12.80 -1.93 -20.12
N GLY A 236 -13.59 -1.01 -20.73
CA GLY A 236 -15.01 -0.84 -20.46
C GLY A 236 -15.33 -0.18 -19.12
N PHE A 237 -14.43 0.65 -18.58
CA PHE A 237 -14.64 1.32 -17.32
C PHE A 237 -15.59 2.50 -17.44
N ASP A 238 -16.69 2.48 -16.70
CA ASP A 238 -17.74 3.52 -16.68
C ASP A 238 -17.78 4.37 -15.39
N GLY A 239 -16.88 4.05 -14.45
CA GLY A 239 -16.78 4.72 -13.15
C GLY A 239 -16.03 6.07 -13.19
N MET A 240 -15.73 6.59 -12.01
CA MET A 240 -15.01 7.85 -11.80
C MET A 240 -13.49 7.66 -11.90
N VAL A 241 -12.83 8.57 -12.61
CA VAL A 241 -11.37 8.71 -12.58
C VAL A 241 -11.00 9.92 -11.73
N VAL A 242 -10.13 9.70 -10.77
CA VAL A 242 -9.50 10.75 -9.96
C VAL A 242 -8.05 10.93 -10.40
N SER A 243 -7.50 12.13 -10.34
CA SER A 243 -6.06 12.35 -10.48
C SER A 243 -5.33 11.78 -9.28
N ASP A 244 -4.04 11.52 -9.41
CA ASP A 244 -3.17 11.36 -8.25
C ASP A 244 -2.92 12.72 -7.57
N TYR A 245 -2.27 12.72 -6.42
CA TYR A 245 -2.02 13.88 -5.57
C TYR A 245 -1.22 14.96 -6.32
N GLY A 246 -1.83 16.10 -6.56
CA GLY A 246 -1.19 17.19 -7.29
C GLY A 246 -0.91 16.92 -8.78
N ALA A 247 -1.48 15.86 -9.36
CA ALA A 247 -1.09 15.39 -10.70
C ALA A 247 -1.68 16.25 -11.84
N VAL A 248 -2.71 17.05 -11.60
CA VAL A 248 -3.21 18.00 -12.61
C VAL A 248 -2.25 19.18 -12.73
N HIS A 249 -1.87 19.80 -11.62
CA HIS A 249 -0.87 20.88 -11.59
C HIS A 249 0.50 20.41 -12.12
N GLN A 250 0.84 19.13 -11.89
CA GLN A 250 2.10 18.53 -12.38
C GLN A 250 2.24 18.61 -13.91
N LEU A 251 1.15 18.70 -14.69
CA LEU A 251 1.19 18.85 -16.15
C LEU A 251 1.97 20.08 -16.60
N ILE A 252 2.05 21.13 -15.76
CA ILE A 252 2.88 22.29 -16.01
C ILE A 252 4.36 21.91 -15.93
N ARG A 253 4.74 21.17 -14.90
CA ARG A 253 6.12 20.67 -14.72
C ARG A 253 6.53 19.69 -15.81
N ASN A 254 5.57 18.92 -16.32
CA ASN A 254 5.77 18.00 -17.44
C ASN A 254 5.93 18.75 -18.78
N GLY A 255 5.71 20.09 -18.80
CA GLY A 255 5.88 20.93 -19.97
C GLY A 255 4.78 20.81 -21.03
N VAL A 256 3.63 20.20 -20.66
CA VAL A 256 2.47 20.04 -21.58
C VAL A 256 1.36 21.04 -21.33
N ALA A 257 1.37 21.74 -20.21
CA ALA A 257 0.46 22.83 -19.87
C ALA A 257 1.24 24.12 -19.57
N GLU A 258 0.70 25.27 -19.97
CA GLU A 258 1.30 26.58 -19.73
C GLU A 258 0.94 27.15 -18.35
N ASP A 259 -0.25 26.78 -17.83
CA ASP A 259 -0.83 27.24 -16.58
C ASP A 259 -1.89 26.24 -16.07
N ASP A 260 -2.46 26.51 -14.88
CA ASP A 260 -3.48 25.67 -14.26
C ASP A 260 -4.76 25.56 -15.09
N ARG A 261 -5.11 26.57 -15.88
CA ARG A 261 -6.27 26.54 -16.80
C ARG A 261 -6.05 25.57 -17.94
N ALA A 262 -4.86 25.59 -18.55
CA ALA A 262 -4.49 24.61 -19.57
C ALA A 262 -4.41 23.20 -18.98
N ALA A 263 -3.83 23.05 -17.80
CA ALA A 263 -3.74 21.78 -17.10
C ALA A 263 -5.14 21.19 -16.77
N ALA A 264 -6.05 22.03 -16.23
CA ALA A 264 -7.44 21.65 -15.98
C ALA A 264 -8.16 21.19 -17.26
N ALA A 265 -7.97 21.95 -18.38
CA ALA A 265 -8.58 21.59 -19.65
C ALA A 265 -8.05 20.27 -20.22
N LEU A 266 -6.73 20.07 -20.19
CA LEU A 266 -6.12 18.81 -20.64
C LEU A 266 -6.62 17.61 -19.82
N ALA A 267 -6.54 17.69 -18.49
CA ALA A 267 -6.91 16.60 -17.62
C ALA A 267 -8.40 16.22 -17.70
N LEU A 268 -9.31 17.22 -17.69
CA LEU A 268 -10.74 16.96 -17.76
C LEU A 268 -11.16 16.40 -19.12
N ASN A 269 -10.60 16.92 -20.22
CA ASN A 269 -10.87 16.41 -21.56
C ASN A 269 -10.30 15.01 -21.78
N ALA A 270 -9.14 14.68 -21.20
CA ALA A 270 -8.58 13.34 -21.23
C ALA A 270 -9.44 12.32 -20.49
N GLY A 271 -10.21 12.75 -19.47
CA GLY A 271 -11.17 11.90 -18.80
C GLY A 271 -11.02 11.78 -17.28
N ILE A 272 -10.23 12.66 -16.64
CA ILE A 272 -10.16 12.79 -15.18
C ILE A 272 -11.42 13.53 -14.69
N ASP A 273 -12.21 12.86 -13.87
CA ASP A 273 -13.50 13.40 -13.40
C ASP A 273 -13.38 14.19 -12.10
N MET A 274 -12.31 13.95 -11.31
CA MET A 274 -12.03 14.62 -10.04
C MET A 274 -10.55 14.96 -9.92
N ASP A 275 -10.26 16.19 -9.62
CA ASP A 275 -8.95 16.74 -9.32
C ASP A 275 -8.63 16.51 -7.83
N MET A 276 -7.47 15.93 -7.52
CA MET A 276 -7.02 15.68 -6.15
C MET A 276 -6.08 16.81 -5.70
N VAL A 277 -6.54 17.61 -4.76
CA VAL A 277 -5.89 18.69 -3.98
C VAL A 277 -5.35 19.90 -4.74
N ASP A 278 -5.28 19.87 -6.06
CA ASP A 278 -4.75 20.99 -6.86
C ASP A 278 -5.69 22.19 -6.97
N PHE A 279 -6.99 21.97 -6.84
CA PHE A 279 -8.05 22.95 -7.08
C PHE A 279 -8.09 23.56 -8.50
N CYS A 280 -7.32 23.02 -9.46
CA CYS A 280 -7.30 23.50 -10.84
C CYS A 280 -8.71 23.54 -11.47
N TYR A 281 -9.55 22.54 -11.18
CA TYR A 281 -10.93 22.51 -11.68
C TYR A 281 -11.82 23.55 -11.00
N LEU A 282 -11.62 23.80 -9.71
CA LEU A 282 -12.40 24.80 -8.98
C LEU A 282 -12.05 26.21 -9.40
N ASP A 283 -10.74 26.51 -9.45
CA ASP A 283 -10.27 27.89 -9.66
C ASP A 283 -10.31 28.32 -11.13
N GLU A 284 -10.06 27.39 -12.07
CA GLU A 284 -9.88 27.71 -13.49
C GLU A 284 -10.94 27.06 -14.41
N GLY A 285 -11.72 26.10 -13.93
CA GLY A 285 -12.66 25.34 -14.77
C GLY A 285 -13.73 26.20 -15.43
N GLU A 286 -14.30 27.19 -14.73
CA GLU A 286 -15.31 28.08 -15.27
C GLU A 286 -14.73 28.96 -16.40
N ALA A 287 -13.52 29.46 -16.22
CA ALA A 287 -12.83 30.25 -17.24
C ALA A 287 -12.51 29.39 -18.48
N ALA A 288 -12.04 28.16 -18.28
CA ALA A 288 -11.78 27.22 -19.37
C ALA A 288 -13.04 26.86 -20.18
N VAL A 289 -14.20 26.77 -19.53
CA VAL A 289 -15.50 26.56 -20.21
C VAL A 289 -15.88 27.83 -21.01
N ARG A 290 -15.77 29.01 -20.41
CA ARG A 290 -16.09 30.29 -21.13
C ARG A 290 -15.21 30.51 -22.36
N GLU A 291 -13.97 30.09 -22.32
CA GLU A 291 -13.04 30.15 -23.45
C GLU A 291 -13.23 29.02 -24.47
N GLY A 292 -14.13 28.06 -24.20
CA GLY A 292 -14.39 26.93 -25.08
C GLY A 292 -13.30 25.85 -25.06
N ARG A 293 -12.38 25.87 -24.09
CA ARG A 293 -11.35 24.84 -23.88
C ARG A 293 -11.96 23.56 -23.31
N ILE A 294 -13.05 23.67 -22.54
CA ILE A 294 -13.83 22.58 -21.98
C ILE A 294 -15.29 22.73 -22.40
N SER A 295 -15.92 21.65 -22.87
CA SER A 295 -17.35 21.66 -23.17
C SER A 295 -18.20 21.42 -21.93
N MET A 296 -19.40 22.01 -21.84
CA MET A 296 -20.37 21.67 -20.76
C MET A 296 -20.74 20.20 -20.76
N GLU A 297 -20.76 19.51 -21.90
CA GLU A 297 -21.00 18.09 -21.99
C GLU A 297 -19.91 17.29 -21.23
N THR A 298 -18.64 17.73 -21.33
CA THR A 298 -17.51 17.13 -20.60
C THR A 298 -17.68 17.33 -19.10
N VAL A 299 -18.06 18.53 -18.64
CA VAL A 299 -18.35 18.83 -17.24
C VAL A 299 -19.49 17.94 -16.72
N ASP A 300 -20.62 17.92 -17.43
CA ASP A 300 -21.79 17.12 -17.05
C ASP A 300 -21.49 15.62 -16.95
N ARG A 301 -20.62 15.13 -17.84
CA ARG A 301 -20.19 13.73 -17.84
C ARG A 301 -19.37 13.41 -16.59
N ALA A 302 -18.41 14.28 -16.22
CA ALA A 302 -17.59 14.13 -15.02
C ALA A 302 -18.46 14.18 -13.75
N VAL A 303 -19.29 15.22 -13.62
CA VAL A 303 -20.22 15.37 -12.48
C VAL A 303 -21.12 14.14 -12.32
N ARG A 304 -21.68 13.64 -13.42
CA ARG A 304 -22.54 12.46 -13.40
C ARG A 304 -21.82 11.21 -12.88
N ARG A 305 -20.54 11.03 -13.21
CA ARG A 305 -19.72 9.91 -12.70
C ARG A 305 -19.44 10.04 -11.21
N VAL A 306 -19.09 11.23 -10.73
CA VAL A 306 -18.91 11.52 -9.31
C VAL A 306 -20.19 11.23 -8.52
N LEU A 307 -21.33 11.74 -8.98
CA LEU A 307 -22.63 11.51 -8.32
C LEU A 307 -23.03 10.03 -8.29
N ARG A 308 -22.76 9.28 -9.37
CA ARG A 308 -23.01 7.82 -9.42
C ARG A 308 -22.17 7.06 -8.39
N VAL A 309 -20.91 7.47 -8.15
CA VAL A 309 -20.06 6.86 -7.12
C VAL A 309 -20.63 7.12 -5.73
N LYS A 310 -21.02 8.37 -5.43
CA LYS A 310 -21.67 8.73 -4.16
C LYS A 310 -22.98 7.96 -3.95
N ALA A 311 -23.79 7.81 -5.00
CA ALA A 311 -25.03 7.02 -4.95
C ALA A 311 -24.75 5.52 -4.74
N ALA A 312 -23.73 4.96 -5.41
CA ALA A 312 -23.33 3.57 -5.24
C ALA A 312 -22.82 3.26 -3.83
N LYS A 313 -22.24 4.26 -3.13
CA LYS A 313 -21.85 4.16 -1.72
C LYS A 313 -23.05 4.32 -0.77
N GLY A 314 -24.21 4.74 -1.27
CA GLY A 314 -25.40 4.96 -0.46
C GLY A 314 -25.42 6.28 0.31
N LEU A 315 -24.52 7.22 0.00
CA LEU A 315 -24.34 8.45 0.78
C LEU A 315 -25.55 9.37 0.79
N PHE A 316 -26.40 9.34 -0.25
CA PHE A 316 -27.62 10.14 -0.29
C PHE A 316 -28.70 9.64 0.69
N ALA A 317 -28.68 8.34 1.01
CA ALA A 317 -29.60 7.75 1.98
C ALA A 317 -29.00 7.68 3.40
N HIS A 318 -27.70 7.47 3.50
CA HIS A 318 -26.97 7.26 4.75
C HIS A 318 -25.67 8.07 4.75
N PRO A 319 -25.73 9.42 4.89
CA PRO A 319 -24.55 10.27 4.81
C PRO A 319 -23.63 10.17 6.03
N TYR A 320 -24.16 9.81 7.19
CA TYR A 320 -23.44 9.83 8.45
C TYR A 320 -22.87 8.45 8.83
N CYS A 321 -21.71 8.46 9.44
CA CYS A 321 -21.08 7.27 9.99
C CYS A 321 -21.60 6.99 11.41
N GLU A 322 -21.99 5.75 11.65
CA GLU A 322 -22.33 5.22 12.97
C GLU A 322 -21.30 4.16 13.35
N ARG A 323 -20.58 4.39 14.46
CA ARG A 323 -19.58 3.42 14.96
C ARG A 323 -20.24 2.13 15.42
N ARG A 324 -19.58 1.03 15.11
CA ARG A 324 -19.96 -0.34 15.50
C ARG A 324 -18.81 -0.98 16.28
N PRO A 325 -19.09 -1.94 17.15
CA PRO A 325 -18.05 -2.72 17.79
C PRO A 325 -17.17 -3.45 16.76
N VAL A 326 -15.85 -3.41 16.94
CA VAL A 326 -14.87 -4.11 16.12
C VAL A 326 -14.10 -5.08 17.02
N ASP A 327 -13.96 -6.33 16.58
CA ASP A 327 -13.15 -7.33 17.29
C ASP A 327 -11.68 -7.25 16.80
N TYR A 328 -10.95 -6.27 17.32
CA TYR A 328 -9.54 -6.09 16.99
C TYR A 328 -8.66 -7.31 17.36
N ALA A 329 -9.05 -8.09 18.37
CA ALA A 329 -8.32 -9.29 18.73
C ALA A 329 -8.43 -10.35 17.62
N ALA A 330 -9.64 -10.55 17.07
CA ALA A 330 -9.84 -11.44 15.92
C ALA A 330 -9.08 -10.95 14.68
N HIS A 331 -9.08 -9.63 14.41
CA HIS A 331 -8.35 -9.05 13.29
C HIS A 331 -6.83 -9.23 13.43
N ARG A 332 -6.26 -9.02 14.62
CA ARG A 332 -4.84 -9.31 14.88
C ARG A 332 -4.50 -10.78 14.64
N MET A 333 -5.38 -11.71 15.05
CA MET A 333 -5.19 -13.14 14.76
C MET A 333 -5.27 -13.44 13.26
N SER A 334 -6.10 -12.73 12.51
CA SER A 334 -6.14 -12.83 11.04
C SER A 334 -4.86 -12.27 10.40
N ALA A 335 -4.36 -11.13 10.89
CA ALA A 335 -3.07 -10.56 10.46
C ALA A 335 -1.91 -11.54 10.71
N ARG A 336 -1.87 -12.21 11.89
CA ARG A 336 -0.88 -13.25 12.19
C ARG A 336 -0.95 -14.41 11.20
N ARG A 337 -2.15 -14.98 10.98
CA ARG A 337 -2.33 -16.06 9.99
C ARG A 337 -1.91 -15.65 8.58
N MET A 338 -2.16 -14.40 8.19
CA MET A 338 -1.72 -13.90 6.89
C MET A 338 -0.20 -13.76 6.83
N ALA A 339 0.46 -13.27 7.89
CA ALA A 339 1.92 -13.20 7.98
C ALA A 339 2.56 -14.59 7.93
N GLU A 340 1.98 -15.58 8.61
CA GLU A 340 2.42 -16.99 8.56
C GLU A 340 2.34 -17.56 7.13
N LYS A 341 1.26 -17.30 6.40
CA LYS A 341 1.06 -17.72 5.00
C LYS A 341 2.02 -17.01 4.03
N SER A 342 2.38 -15.78 4.33
CA SER A 342 3.20 -14.91 3.48
C SER A 342 4.71 -15.20 3.61
N ALA A 343 5.15 -15.69 4.75
CA ALA A 343 6.56 -15.93 5.03
C ALA A 343 7.15 -17.01 4.11
N VAL A 344 8.31 -16.70 3.51
CA VAL A 344 8.98 -17.56 2.53
C VAL A 344 10.24 -18.17 3.13
N LEU A 345 10.32 -19.49 3.21
CA LEU A 345 11.53 -20.21 3.60
C LEU A 345 12.44 -20.35 2.36
N LEU A 346 13.40 -19.45 2.20
CA LEU A 346 14.31 -19.45 1.06
C LEU A 346 15.41 -20.51 1.17
N LYS A 347 15.81 -20.89 2.39
CA LYS A 347 16.87 -21.86 2.64
C LYS A 347 16.64 -22.59 3.97
N ASN A 348 16.95 -23.91 4.01
CA ASN A 348 16.99 -24.70 5.24
C ASN A 348 17.96 -25.87 5.05
N SER A 349 19.27 -25.59 5.12
CA SER A 349 20.32 -26.58 4.98
C SER A 349 20.38 -27.50 6.18
N GLY A 350 20.58 -28.77 5.94
CA GLY A 350 20.71 -29.75 7.03
C GLY A 350 19.44 -29.91 7.90
N ARG A 351 18.30 -29.35 7.48
CA ARG A 351 17.07 -29.32 8.28
C ARG A 351 17.29 -28.64 9.64
N LEU A 352 17.97 -27.49 9.65
CA LEU A 352 18.21 -26.71 10.87
C LEU A 352 16.89 -26.26 11.51
N LEU A 353 15.93 -25.83 10.70
CA LEU A 353 14.58 -25.51 11.14
C LEU A 353 13.68 -26.76 11.05
N PRO A 354 12.76 -26.93 12.02
CA PRO A 354 12.46 -26.04 13.14
C PRO A 354 13.52 -26.12 14.25
N LEU A 355 13.68 -24.98 14.96
CA LEU A 355 14.50 -24.91 16.18
C LEU A 355 13.83 -25.67 17.31
N ARG A 356 14.64 -26.26 18.21
CA ARG A 356 14.11 -26.90 19.40
C ARG A 356 13.70 -25.86 20.44
N LYS A 357 12.62 -26.11 21.17
CA LYS A 357 12.11 -25.22 22.23
C LYS A 357 13.03 -25.18 23.47
N ASP A 358 13.90 -26.15 23.63
CA ASP A 358 14.92 -26.21 24.68
C ASP A 358 16.30 -25.70 24.25
N ALA A 359 16.41 -25.13 23.03
CA ALA A 359 17.66 -24.61 22.49
C ALA A 359 18.12 -23.34 23.20
N LYS A 360 19.44 -23.15 23.26
CA LYS A 360 20.10 -21.91 23.67
C LYS A 360 20.35 -21.06 22.44
N ILE A 361 19.67 -19.93 22.34
CA ILE A 361 19.68 -19.08 21.16
C ILE A 361 20.39 -17.76 21.47
N LEU A 362 21.32 -17.37 20.59
CA LEU A 362 21.82 -16.01 20.52
C LEU A 362 21.03 -15.28 19.44
N LEU A 363 20.22 -14.31 19.84
CA LEU A 363 19.49 -13.42 18.94
C LEU A 363 20.31 -12.14 18.71
N ILE A 364 20.52 -11.77 17.45
CA ILE A 364 21.31 -10.61 17.07
C ILE A 364 20.56 -9.74 16.05
N GLY A 365 21.01 -8.50 15.88
CA GLY A 365 20.51 -7.56 14.88
C GLY A 365 19.36 -6.70 15.37
N ARG A 366 19.19 -5.55 14.72
CA ARG A 366 18.19 -4.52 15.08
C ARG A 366 16.75 -4.98 14.89
N GLY A 367 16.50 -5.91 13.98
CA GLY A 367 15.17 -6.46 13.75
C GLY A 367 14.57 -7.19 14.96
N ALA A 368 15.40 -7.53 15.96
CA ALA A 368 14.94 -8.16 17.20
C ALA A 368 14.04 -7.25 18.05
N GLU A 369 14.31 -5.93 18.02
CA GLU A 369 13.58 -4.89 18.78
C GLU A 369 12.66 -4.04 17.90
N ALA A 370 12.65 -4.28 16.59
CA ALA A 370 11.83 -3.54 15.65
C ALA A 370 10.34 -3.72 15.94
N ARG A 371 9.57 -2.65 15.78
CA ARG A 371 8.10 -2.61 15.96
C ARG A 371 7.42 -1.85 14.83
N ALA A 372 7.68 -0.55 14.72
CA ALA A 372 7.14 0.29 13.65
C ALA A 372 7.66 -0.15 12.27
N GLU A 373 8.93 -0.52 12.19
CA GLU A 373 9.57 -1.00 10.97
C GLU A 373 8.91 -2.27 10.41
N LEU A 374 8.35 -3.10 11.30
CA LEU A 374 7.66 -4.34 10.92
C LEU A 374 6.34 -4.09 10.17
N HIS A 375 5.78 -2.89 10.34
CA HIS A 375 4.55 -2.50 9.66
C HIS A 375 4.78 -2.18 8.17
N GLY A 376 5.94 -1.62 7.82
CA GLY A 376 6.18 -1.03 6.50
C GLY A 376 5.45 0.30 6.31
N SER A 377 5.48 0.82 5.08
CA SER A 377 4.78 2.06 4.72
C SER A 377 3.26 1.85 4.64
N TRP A 378 2.48 2.91 4.75
CA TRP A 378 1.01 2.91 4.73
C TRP A 378 0.37 2.21 5.95
N ALA A 379 1.02 2.30 7.11
CA ALA A 379 0.53 1.69 8.35
C ALA A 379 -0.64 2.47 9.01
N LEU A 380 -0.96 3.65 8.53
CA LEU A 380 -2.05 4.53 8.97
C LEU A 380 -2.11 4.71 10.51
N ASP A 381 -3.23 4.30 11.12
CA ASP A 381 -3.45 4.42 12.56
C ASP A 381 -2.97 3.18 13.34
N GLY A 382 -2.08 2.38 12.74
CA GLY A 382 -1.47 1.23 13.38
C GLY A 382 -0.60 1.62 14.58
N ASP A 383 -0.88 1.02 15.73
CA ASP A 383 -0.14 1.29 16.96
C ASP A 383 1.11 0.40 17.07
N ALA A 384 2.26 0.98 16.77
CA ALA A 384 3.55 0.30 16.89
C ALA A 384 3.89 -0.05 18.35
N SER A 385 3.37 0.68 19.34
CA SER A 385 3.63 0.38 20.76
C SER A 385 2.95 -0.92 21.21
N ALA A 386 1.83 -1.28 20.57
CA ALA A 386 1.10 -2.52 20.79
C ALA A 386 1.63 -3.69 19.93
N THR A 387 2.62 -3.46 19.07
CA THR A 387 3.23 -4.49 18.23
C THR A 387 4.30 -5.25 19.01
N PRO A 388 4.22 -6.58 19.11
CA PRO A 388 5.27 -7.38 19.74
C PRO A 388 6.58 -7.24 18.97
N ASP A 389 7.68 -7.09 19.68
CA ASP A 389 9.00 -7.23 19.06
C ASP A 389 9.37 -8.72 18.91
N PHE A 390 10.34 -8.97 18.05
CA PHE A 390 10.73 -10.34 17.73
C PHE A 390 11.47 -11.03 18.88
N CYS A 391 12.16 -10.28 19.75
CA CYS A 391 12.81 -10.82 20.94
C CYS A 391 11.77 -11.44 21.89
N LEU A 392 10.67 -10.72 22.16
CA LEU A 392 9.56 -11.20 22.97
C LEU A 392 8.92 -12.46 22.36
N ALA A 393 8.58 -12.40 21.07
CA ALA A 393 7.95 -13.52 20.37
C ALA A 393 8.80 -14.80 20.38
N MET A 394 10.11 -14.67 20.25
CA MET A 394 11.06 -15.79 20.35
C MET A 394 11.14 -16.34 21.77
N GLN A 395 11.15 -15.46 22.80
CA GLN A 395 11.19 -15.86 24.21
C GLN A 395 9.98 -16.70 24.60
N GLU A 396 8.79 -16.34 24.14
CA GLU A 396 7.54 -17.06 24.41
C GLU A 396 7.52 -18.50 23.88
N LYS A 397 8.37 -18.81 22.88
CA LYS A 397 8.49 -20.16 22.32
C LYS A 397 9.40 -21.09 23.11
N LEU A 398 10.28 -20.55 23.96
CA LEU A 398 11.28 -21.34 24.67
C LEU A 398 10.68 -21.98 25.90
N SER A 399 11.10 -23.23 26.15
CA SER A 399 10.68 -24.05 27.29
C SER A 399 11.74 -25.10 27.60
N GLY A 400 11.58 -25.91 28.67
CA GLY A 400 12.44 -27.06 28.94
C GLY A 400 13.92 -26.71 29.19
N GLY A 401 14.21 -25.47 29.65
CA GLY A 401 15.59 -25.01 29.88
C GLY A 401 16.18 -24.25 28.68
N GLY A 402 15.38 -24.02 27.65
CA GLY A 402 15.72 -23.13 26.54
C GLY A 402 15.97 -21.71 27.03
N PHE A 403 16.89 -21.04 26.38
CA PHE A 403 17.35 -19.70 26.78
C PHE A 403 17.61 -18.83 25.56
N LEU A 404 17.18 -17.56 25.62
CA LEU A 404 17.47 -16.55 24.62
C LEU A 404 18.35 -15.47 25.24
N ARG A 405 19.45 -15.17 24.58
CA ARG A 405 20.26 -13.97 24.85
C ARG A 405 20.18 -13.06 23.64
N TYR A 406 19.82 -11.81 23.87
CA TYR A 406 19.89 -10.77 22.86
C TYR A 406 21.22 -10.02 22.95
N ASP A 407 21.88 -9.85 21.80
CA ASP A 407 23.11 -9.09 21.64
C ASP A 407 23.09 -8.42 20.28
N ARG A 408 22.59 -7.18 20.21
CA ARG A 408 22.33 -6.45 18.98
C ARG A 408 23.48 -6.50 17.99
N ASP A 409 24.69 -6.26 18.47
CA ASP A 409 25.88 -6.09 17.65
C ASP A 409 26.76 -7.34 17.55
N CYS A 410 26.34 -8.44 18.17
CA CYS A 410 27.10 -9.69 18.24
C CYS A 410 28.51 -9.48 18.79
N GLU A 411 28.64 -8.78 19.90
CA GLU A 411 29.92 -8.52 20.56
C GLU A 411 30.29 -9.61 21.55
N SER A 412 29.32 -10.39 21.99
CA SER A 412 29.54 -11.47 22.95
C SER A 412 30.16 -12.69 22.30
N THR A 413 31.21 -13.23 22.92
CA THR A 413 31.81 -14.51 22.58
C THR A 413 31.05 -15.68 23.22
N LEU A 414 29.71 -15.74 23.07
CA LEU A 414 28.88 -16.76 23.72
C LEU A 414 29.09 -18.14 23.07
N THR A 415 30.03 -18.90 23.60
CA THR A 415 30.39 -20.23 23.09
C THR A 415 29.33 -21.29 23.34
N GLY A 416 28.34 -21.01 24.22
CA GLY A 416 27.31 -21.98 24.66
C GLY A 416 26.00 -21.95 23.86
N ALA A 417 25.85 -21.12 22.82
CA ALA A 417 24.64 -21.12 22.00
C ALA A 417 24.58 -22.35 21.09
N ASP A 418 23.38 -22.90 20.91
CA ASP A 418 23.11 -23.99 19.96
C ASP A 418 22.94 -23.45 18.53
N ALA A 419 22.35 -22.25 18.41
CA ALA A 419 22.15 -21.53 17.15
C ALA A 419 22.20 -20.01 17.34
N VAL A 420 22.54 -19.30 16.26
CA VAL A 420 22.44 -17.84 16.18
C VAL A 420 21.28 -17.49 15.25
N VAL A 421 20.40 -16.59 15.68
CA VAL A 421 19.33 -16.05 14.87
C VAL A 421 19.63 -14.57 14.60
N PHE A 422 19.80 -14.20 13.35
CA PHE A 422 20.04 -12.83 12.93
C PHE A 422 18.74 -12.21 12.38
N ALA A 423 18.18 -11.29 13.14
CA ALA A 423 17.02 -10.51 12.74
C ALA A 423 17.47 -9.25 11.98
N LEU A 424 17.34 -9.30 10.66
CA LEU A 424 17.63 -8.20 9.77
C LEU A 424 16.34 -7.40 9.51
N CYS A 425 16.45 -6.08 9.44
CA CYS A 425 15.28 -5.22 9.24
C CYS A 425 15.63 -4.07 8.30
N GLU A 426 14.82 -3.87 7.28
CA GLU A 426 14.95 -2.76 6.35
C GLU A 426 14.65 -1.43 7.05
N ASP A 427 15.32 -0.37 6.61
CA ASP A 427 15.01 0.98 7.07
C ASP A 427 13.63 1.39 6.54
N PRO A 428 12.69 1.83 7.39
CA PRO A 428 11.34 2.17 6.97
C PRO A 428 11.27 3.31 5.95
N TYR A 429 12.28 4.18 5.92
CA TYR A 429 12.36 5.28 4.95
C TYR A 429 12.91 4.87 3.59
N SER A 430 13.36 3.62 3.43
CA SER A 430 13.83 3.09 2.14
C SER A 430 12.70 2.54 1.28
N THR A 431 11.51 2.37 1.83
CA THR A 431 10.30 1.88 1.15
C THR A 431 9.17 2.92 1.16
N GLY A 432 8.19 2.72 0.28
CA GLY A 432 7.05 3.60 0.11
C GLY A 432 7.24 4.63 -0.99
N GLU A 433 6.35 5.57 -1.03
CA GLU A 433 6.33 6.65 -2.03
C GLU A 433 7.52 7.59 -1.85
N ASN A 434 8.00 8.14 -2.95
CA ASN A 434 9.19 8.99 -3.05
C ASN A 434 10.48 8.29 -2.60
N ALA A 435 10.47 6.97 -2.46
CA ALA A 435 11.65 6.18 -2.10
C ALA A 435 12.21 5.43 -3.31
N CYS A 436 13.54 5.52 -3.46
CA CYS A 436 14.30 4.76 -4.43
C CYS A 436 15.69 4.47 -3.85
N ILE A 437 16.14 3.22 -3.96
CA ILE A 437 17.48 2.84 -3.51
C ILE A 437 18.30 2.29 -4.67
N SER A 438 19.59 2.60 -4.69
CA SER A 438 20.52 2.07 -5.70
C SER A 438 21.13 0.72 -5.30
N ASP A 439 21.30 0.49 -4.00
CA ASP A 439 21.85 -0.75 -3.43
C ASP A 439 20.76 -1.54 -2.73
N ILE A 440 20.40 -2.69 -3.30
CA ILE A 440 19.42 -3.63 -2.76
C ILE A 440 20.07 -4.78 -1.98
N THR A 441 21.20 -4.52 -1.33
CA THR A 441 21.87 -5.50 -0.45
C THR A 441 21.66 -5.14 1.03
N ILE A 442 22.14 -6.00 1.94
CA ILE A 442 22.20 -5.63 3.36
C ILE A 442 23.26 -4.54 3.59
N SER A 443 23.02 -3.69 4.59
CA SER A 443 23.93 -2.59 4.93
C SER A 443 25.33 -3.07 5.35
N ASP A 444 26.34 -2.21 5.26
CA ASP A 444 27.69 -2.51 5.75
C ASP A 444 27.71 -2.82 7.25
N TYR A 445 26.83 -2.18 8.00
CA TYR A 445 26.65 -2.47 9.42
C TYR A 445 26.17 -3.90 9.63
N GLU A 446 25.12 -4.33 8.93
CA GLU A 446 24.61 -5.70 9.00
C GLU A 446 25.65 -6.73 8.51
N ARG A 447 26.42 -6.39 7.44
CA ARG A 447 27.55 -7.22 7.00
C ARG A 447 28.61 -7.38 8.08
N SER A 448 28.87 -6.33 8.88
CA SER A 448 29.83 -6.40 9.98
C SER A 448 29.36 -7.35 11.10
N ILE A 449 28.09 -7.29 11.44
CA ILE A 449 27.46 -8.21 12.41
C ILE A 449 27.49 -9.65 11.87
N LEU A 450 27.16 -9.84 10.59
CA LEU A 450 27.15 -11.15 9.95
C LEU A 450 28.52 -11.82 9.99
N ARG A 451 29.60 -11.04 9.77
CA ARG A 451 30.99 -11.55 9.90
C ARG A 451 31.29 -12.02 11.32
N ARG A 452 30.90 -11.24 12.33
CA ARG A 452 31.07 -11.62 13.75
C ARG A 452 30.27 -12.87 14.09
N ALA A 453 29.00 -12.94 13.67
CA ALA A 453 28.15 -14.10 13.87
C ALA A 453 28.73 -15.37 13.25
N LYS A 454 29.26 -15.27 12.03
CA LYS A 454 29.88 -16.42 11.34
C LYS A 454 31.15 -16.90 12.04
N ALA A 455 31.93 -15.99 12.65
CA ALA A 455 33.13 -16.34 13.40
C ALA A 455 32.84 -17.19 14.67
N LEU A 456 31.61 -17.18 15.17
CA LEU A 456 31.20 -18.04 16.29
C LEU A 456 31.13 -19.53 15.92
N GLY A 457 31.12 -19.87 14.62
CA GLY A 457 31.09 -21.25 14.12
C GLY A 457 29.82 -22.02 14.49
N LYS A 458 28.71 -21.30 14.73
CA LYS A 458 27.41 -21.88 15.08
C LYS A 458 26.47 -21.89 13.88
N PRO A 459 25.45 -22.78 13.85
CA PRO A 459 24.38 -22.70 12.87
C PRO A 459 23.74 -21.30 12.89
N LEU A 460 23.55 -20.70 11.71
CA LEU A 460 23.10 -19.33 11.55
C LEU A 460 21.80 -19.27 10.77
N VAL A 461 20.76 -18.70 11.39
CA VAL A 461 19.44 -18.45 10.80
C VAL A 461 19.32 -16.96 10.50
N GLY A 462 18.98 -16.59 9.27
CA GLY A 462 18.60 -15.22 8.90
C GLY A 462 17.08 -15.06 8.87
N VAL A 463 16.57 -14.05 9.56
CA VAL A 463 15.16 -13.63 9.47
C VAL A 463 15.13 -12.22 8.91
N PHE A 464 14.49 -12.07 7.74
CA PHE A 464 14.48 -10.81 7.00
C PHE A 464 13.10 -10.14 7.10
N PHE A 465 13.07 -9.01 7.78
CA PHE A 465 11.92 -8.10 7.84
C PHE A 465 12.13 -6.97 6.84
N TYR A 466 11.94 -7.27 5.55
CA TYR A 466 12.20 -6.38 4.43
C TYR A 466 10.96 -6.22 3.56
N GLY A 467 10.73 -5.02 3.03
CA GLY A 467 9.60 -4.76 2.15
C GLY A 467 9.84 -5.22 0.70
N ARG A 468 11.09 -5.29 0.26
CA ARG A 468 11.50 -5.60 -1.11
C ARG A 468 12.39 -6.83 -1.18
N PRO A 469 12.49 -7.54 -2.32
CA PRO A 469 13.54 -8.55 -2.49
C PRO A 469 14.92 -7.89 -2.55
N ILE A 470 15.90 -8.54 -1.94
CA ILE A 470 17.30 -8.08 -1.94
C ILE A 470 18.19 -9.00 -2.76
N ALA A 471 19.35 -8.48 -3.19
CA ALA A 471 20.36 -9.26 -3.86
C ALA A 471 21.03 -10.23 -2.88
N MET A 472 20.95 -11.53 -3.16
CA MET A 472 21.31 -12.58 -2.21
C MET A 472 22.75 -13.12 -2.37
N GLN A 473 23.48 -12.77 -3.45
CA GLN A 473 24.83 -13.26 -3.65
C GLN A 473 25.79 -12.67 -2.60
N GLY A 474 26.63 -13.54 -2.02
CA GLY A 474 27.56 -13.16 -0.94
C GLY A 474 26.87 -12.97 0.42
N ILE A 475 25.58 -13.30 0.51
CA ILE A 475 24.80 -13.24 1.76
C ILE A 475 24.21 -14.62 2.05
N ALA A 476 23.53 -15.23 1.09
CA ALA A 476 22.81 -16.50 1.27
C ALA A 476 23.73 -17.66 1.66
N GLU A 477 24.98 -17.64 1.24
CA GLU A 477 25.96 -18.68 1.55
C GLU A 477 26.37 -18.70 3.04
N TRP A 478 26.19 -17.57 3.73
CA TRP A 478 26.58 -17.43 5.13
C TRP A 478 25.55 -18.02 6.10
N PHE A 479 24.29 -18.09 5.67
CA PHE A 479 23.20 -18.63 6.48
C PHE A 479 22.98 -20.13 6.23
N ASP A 480 22.63 -20.87 7.26
CA ASP A 480 22.18 -22.25 7.15
C ASP A 480 20.67 -22.34 6.89
N ALA A 481 19.90 -21.37 7.41
CA ALA A 481 18.50 -21.19 7.07
C ALA A 481 18.17 -19.70 6.84
N ILE A 482 17.21 -19.42 5.96
CA ILE A 482 16.75 -18.06 5.63
C ILE A 482 15.22 -18.06 5.59
N LEU A 483 14.62 -17.29 6.49
CA LEU A 483 13.20 -16.98 6.51
C LEU A 483 13.00 -15.52 6.07
N TYR A 484 12.24 -15.30 5.00
CA TYR A 484 11.86 -13.97 4.53
C TYR A 484 10.44 -13.67 5.02
N ALA A 485 10.35 -12.85 6.07
CA ALA A 485 9.11 -12.56 6.79
C ALA A 485 8.39 -11.31 6.28
N TRP A 486 9.03 -10.55 5.39
CA TRP A 486 8.56 -9.29 4.83
C TRP A 486 8.34 -8.19 5.90
N HIS A 487 7.78 -7.04 5.48
CA HIS A 487 7.04 -6.18 6.39
C HIS A 487 5.66 -6.82 6.60
N GLY A 488 5.58 -7.70 7.58
CA GLY A 488 4.43 -8.59 7.77
C GLY A 488 3.36 -8.06 8.71
N GLY A 489 3.40 -6.74 9.02
CA GLY A 489 2.39 -6.09 9.85
C GLY A 489 2.54 -6.32 11.35
N CYS A 490 1.48 -6.00 12.11
CA CYS A 490 1.52 -5.93 13.57
C CYS A 490 1.75 -7.26 14.30
N GLU A 491 1.67 -8.41 13.61
CA GLU A 491 1.84 -9.74 14.20
C GLU A 491 2.96 -10.56 13.56
N VAL A 492 3.79 -9.97 12.70
CA VAL A 492 4.84 -10.70 11.97
C VAL A 492 5.91 -11.31 12.90
N ALA A 493 6.18 -10.68 14.04
CA ALA A 493 7.13 -11.20 15.02
C ALA A 493 6.69 -12.59 15.56
N HIS A 494 5.43 -12.71 15.96
CA HIS A 494 4.85 -13.99 16.37
C HIS A 494 4.81 -14.99 15.21
N ALA A 495 4.38 -14.57 14.03
CA ALA A 495 4.32 -15.45 12.85
C ALA A 495 5.70 -16.02 12.49
N ALA A 496 6.75 -15.19 12.52
CA ALA A 496 8.12 -15.65 12.28
C ALA A 496 8.58 -16.63 13.35
N ALA A 497 8.29 -16.36 14.64
CA ALA A 497 8.62 -17.27 15.74
C ALA A 497 7.87 -18.61 15.61
N ASP A 498 6.58 -18.61 15.26
CA ASP A 498 5.79 -19.84 15.03
C ASP A 498 6.44 -20.73 13.96
N ILE A 499 6.93 -20.12 12.88
CA ILE A 499 7.60 -20.86 11.80
C ILE A 499 8.96 -21.39 12.25
N LEU A 500 9.76 -20.56 12.93
CA LEU A 500 11.10 -20.97 13.37
C LEU A 500 11.07 -22.15 14.34
N PHE A 501 10.05 -22.23 15.19
CA PHE A 501 9.89 -23.32 16.15
C PHE A 501 8.98 -24.46 15.65
N GLY A 502 8.47 -24.38 14.42
CA GLY A 502 7.70 -25.45 13.78
C GLY A 502 6.25 -25.56 14.24
N ASP A 503 5.71 -24.56 14.90
CA ASP A 503 4.28 -24.52 15.23
C ASP A 503 3.44 -24.29 13.95
N VAL A 504 4.03 -23.63 12.95
CA VAL A 504 3.46 -23.43 11.61
C VAL A 504 4.49 -23.80 10.53
N ASN A 505 4.03 -24.46 9.46
CA ASN A 505 4.88 -24.77 8.30
C ASN A 505 4.86 -23.59 7.32
N PRO A 506 6.01 -23.04 6.91
CA PRO A 506 6.08 -21.94 5.96
C PRO A 506 5.49 -22.36 4.60
N SER A 507 4.59 -21.56 4.05
CA SER A 507 3.90 -21.88 2.80
C SER A 507 4.08 -20.80 1.71
N GLY A 508 4.57 -19.63 2.04
CA GLY A 508 4.78 -18.53 1.12
C GLY A 508 5.69 -18.89 -0.06
N ARG A 509 5.49 -18.18 -1.17
CA ARG A 509 6.29 -18.26 -2.39
C ARG A 509 6.72 -16.87 -2.79
N THR A 510 7.79 -16.76 -3.56
CA THR A 510 8.28 -15.45 -4.04
C THR A 510 7.34 -14.89 -5.10
N PRO A 511 6.68 -13.73 -4.85
CA PRO A 511 5.79 -13.08 -5.81
C PRO A 511 6.56 -12.22 -6.81
N VAL A 512 7.85 -12.08 -6.60
CA VAL A 512 8.78 -11.28 -7.39
C VAL A 512 10.16 -11.94 -7.32
N THR A 513 10.94 -11.82 -8.40
CA THR A 513 12.27 -12.40 -8.49
C THR A 513 13.24 -11.77 -7.50
N PHE A 514 13.96 -12.61 -6.76
CA PHE A 514 15.11 -12.19 -5.93
C PHE A 514 16.36 -12.16 -6.80
N PRO A 515 16.95 -10.99 -7.09
CA PRO A 515 18.14 -10.90 -7.91
C PRO A 515 19.35 -11.53 -7.21
N ARG A 516 20.25 -12.14 -7.97
CA ARG A 516 21.52 -12.60 -7.42
C ARG A 516 22.43 -11.43 -7.10
N LEU A 517 22.50 -10.47 -8.03
CA LEU A 517 23.31 -9.24 -7.93
C LEU A 517 22.43 -8.03 -8.23
N ALA A 518 22.72 -6.90 -7.60
CA ALA A 518 22.07 -5.62 -7.91
C ALA A 518 22.28 -5.20 -9.37
N THR A 519 23.42 -5.61 -9.98
CA THR A 519 23.73 -5.32 -11.38
C THR A 519 22.93 -6.15 -12.41
N HIS A 520 22.12 -7.14 -11.96
CA HIS A 520 21.25 -7.90 -12.84
C HIS A 520 19.93 -7.18 -13.16
N LEU A 521 19.68 -6.03 -12.54
CA LEU A 521 18.47 -5.26 -12.78
C LEU A 521 18.58 -4.42 -14.06
N PRO A 522 17.45 -4.21 -14.76
CA PRO A 522 16.13 -4.80 -14.51
C PRO A 522 16.07 -6.28 -14.93
N LEU A 523 15.24 -7.06 -14.25
CA LEU A 523 14.96 -8.45 -14.57
C LEU A 523 13.68 -8.52 -15.41
N TYR A 524 13.81 -8.99 -16.64
CA TYR A 524 12.69 -9.13 -17.59
C TYR A 524 12.45 -10.59 -17.96
#